data_419e6c14b7b8e5bf3aff83e40f585517
#
_entry.id   419e6c14b7b8e5bf3aff83e40f585517
#
_cell.length_a   1.000
_cell.length_b   1.000
_cell.length_c   1.000
_cell.angle_alpha   90.00
_cell.angle_beta   90.00
_cell.angle_gamma   90.00
#
_symmetry.space_group_name_H-M   'P 1'
#
loop_
_entity.id
_entity.type
_entity.pdbx_description
1 polymer ?
#
loop_
_entity_poly.entity_id
_entity_poly.type
_entity_poly.pdbx_seq_one_letter_code
_entity_poly.pdbx_strand_id
1 'polypeptide(L)'
;MVETSDGPIDRTYGMEEDRAAGDPERTMLNRQLSSRIYAALEQLTPRERIVFELRHYQGMRLRAIGEILDTTEEAAKNCLFRATQKMRAGLGDFV
;
A
#
# COMPACT_ATOMS: atom_id res chain seq x y z
N MET A 1 13.93 16.90 11.88
CA MET A 1 13.29 16.58 12.09
C MET A 1 12.72 16.43 12.02
N VAL A 2 12.93 16.05 12.00
CA VAL A 2 12.12 15.64 12.12
C VAL A 2 11.56 15.25 12.24
N GLU A 3 11.87 15.39 12.27
CA GLU A 3 11.28 14.82 12.70
C GLU A 3 10.64 14.46 12.54
N THR A 4 11.05 14.36 12.55
CA THR A 4 10.36 13.81 12.66
C THR A 4 10.09 13.27 12.61
N SER A 5 10.56 13.24 12.69
CA SER A 5 10.17 12.62 12.94
C SER A 5 10.06 12.10 13.10
N ASP A 6 10.64 12.16 13.28
CA ASP A 6 10.40 11.55 13.81
C ASP A 6 9.97 11.16 14.15
N GLY A 7 10.51 11.24 13.80
CA GLY A 7 9.99 10.77 14.32
C GLY A 7 9.39 10.36 14.83
N PRO A 8 9.46 10.41 15.17
CA PRO A 8 8.53 10.15 16.16
C PRO A 8 7.47 9.29 15.81
N ILE A 9 7.41 8.79 15.18
CA ILE A 9 6.39 8.02 14.68
C ILE A 9 6.56 6.60 15.00
N ASP A 10 7.74 6.20 15.01
CA ASP A 10 8.04 4.81 14.97
C ASP A 10 7.71 4.09 16.25
N ARG A 11 7.79 4.75 17.34
CA ARG A 11 7.58 4.09 18.59
C ARG A 11 6.17 3.66 18.79
N THR A 12 5.27 4.36 18.16
CA THR A 12 3.87 4.02 18.27
C THR A 12 3.59 2.67 17.67
N TYR A 13 4.33 2.31 16.67
CA TYR A 13 4.12 1.04 16.01
C TYR A 13 4.32 -0.14 16.93
N GLY A 14 5.38 -0.09 17.72
CA GLY A 14 5.67 -1.22 18.58
C GLY A 14 4.56 -1.47 19.57
N MET A 15 3.99 -0.41 20.08
CA MET A 15 2.93 -0.56 21.06
C MET A 15 1.71 -1.18 20.44
N GLU A 16 1.39 -0.77 19.26
CA GLU A 16 0.22 -1.31 18.59
C GLU A 16 0.43 -2.76 18.21
N GLU A 17 1.61 -3.10 17.83
CA GLU A 17 1.92 -4.47 17.52
C GLU A 17 1.78 -5.38 18.72
N ASP A 18 2.19 -4.88 19.86
CA ASP A 18 2.07 -5.66 21.08
C ASP A 18 0.63 -5.97 21.40
N ARG A 19 -0.24 -4.98 21.22
CA ARG A 19 -1.65 -5.20 21.48
C ARG A 19 -2.25 -6.19 20.50
N ALA A 20 -1.84 -6.10 19.25
CA ALA A 20 -2.34 -7.01 18.24
C ALA A 20 -1.88 -8.43 18.54
N ALA A 21 -0.67 -8.57 19.04
CA ALA A 21 -0.13 -9.88 19.33
C ALA A 21 -0.89 -10.56 20.46
N GLY A 22 -1.58 -9.81 21.29
CA GLY A 22 -2.34 -10.37 22.37
C GLY A 22 -3.63 -11.05 21.94
N ASP A 23 -4.02 -10.92 20.68
CA ASP A 23 -5.25 -11.49 20.16
C ASP A 23 -4.92 -12.50 19.06
N PRO A 24 -4.94 -13.79 19.35
CA PRO A 24 -4.51 -14.80 18.37
C PRO A 24 -5.35 -14.79 17.09
N GLU A 25 -6.65 -14.62 17.20
CA GLU A 25 -7.50 -14.60 16.02
C GLU A 25 -7.19 -13.40 15.14
N ARG A 26 -7.04 -12.26 15.78
CA ARG A 26 -6.77 -11.04 15.05
C ARG A 26 -5.40 -11.11 14.38
N THR A 27 -4.42 -11.65 15.09
CA THR A 27 -3.08 -11.76 14.55
C THR A 27 -3.07 -12.67 13.33
N MET A 28 -3.77 -13.79 13.41
CA MET A 28 -3.83 -14.71 12.28
C MET A 28 -4.52 -14.06 11.08
N LEU A 29 -5.61 -13.36 11.32
CA LEU A 29 -6.32 -12.68 10.26
C LEU A 29 -5.44 -11.64 9.60
N ASN A 30 -4.69 -10.88 10.40
CA ASN A 30 -3.78 -9.88 9.87
C ASN A 30 -2.69 -10.50 9.03
N ARG A 31 -2.17 -11.65 9.44
CA ARG A 31 -1.16 -12.34 8.66
C ARG A 31 -1.70 -12.80 7.33
N GLN A 32 -2.91 -13.34 7.32
CA GLN A 32 -3.53 -13.78 6.09
C GLN A 32 -3.76 -12.62 5.15
N LEU A 33 -4.24 -11.50 5.68
CA LEU A 33 -4.48 -10.32 4.87
C LEU A 33 -3.17 -9.78 4.32
N SER A 34 -2.14 -9.70 5.15
CA SER A 34 -0.84 -9.21 4.70
C SER A 34 -0.28 -10.10 3.60
N SER A 35 -0.39 -11.42 3.77
CA SER A 35 0.10 -12.35 2.77
C SER A 35 -0.64 -12.15 1.44
N ARG A 36 -1.94 -11.94 1.51
CA ARG A 36 -2.73 -11.69 0.31
C ARG A 36 -2.34 -10.38 -0.37
N ILE A 37 -2.10 -9.36 0.44
CA ILE A 37 -1.68 -8.07 -0.10
C ILE A 37 -0.35 -8.21 -0.83
N TYR A 38 0.61 -8.87 -0.22
CA TYR A 38 1.92 -9.05 -0.86
C TYR A 38 1.79 -9.87 -2.14
N ALA A 39 1.00 -10.92 -2.11
CA ALA A 39 0.81 -11.72 -3.30
C ALA A 39 0.16 -10.91 -4.43
N ALA A 40 -0.81 -10.08 -4.06
CA ALA A 40 -1.48 -9.25 -5.06
C ALA A 40 -0.51 -8.22 -5.64
N LEU A 41 0.33 -7.63 -4.78
CA LEU A 41 1.30 -6.66 -5.26
C LEU A 41 2.29 -7.28 -6.23
N GLU A 42 2.62 -8.55 -6.06
CA GLU A 42 3.53 -9.22 -6.96
C GLU A 42 2.93 -9.45 -8.34
N GLN A 43 1.61 -9.39 -8.45
CA GLN A 43 0.96 -9.51 -9.74
C GLN A 43 1.00 -8.22 -10.55
N LEU A 44 1.37 -7.13 -9.92
CA LEU A 44 1.45 -5.84 -10.60
C LEU A 44 2.75 -5.75 -11.39
N THR A 45 2.70 -5.06 -12.54
CA THR A 45 3.95 -4.71 -13.20
C THR A 45 4.70 -3.72 -12.32
N PRO A 46 6.01 -3.56 -12.54
CA PRO A 46 6.76 -2.60 -11.72
C PRO A 46 6.15 -1.20 -11.75
N ARG A 47 5.70 -0.75 -12.92
CA ARG A 47 5.12 0.59 -13.00
C ARG A 47 3.79 0.66 -12.27
N GLU A 48 2.96 -0.38 -12.43
CA GLU A 48 1.68 -0.42 -11.71
C GLU A 48 1.91 -0.40 -10.20
N ARG A 49 2.91 -1.13 -9.74
CA ARG A 49 3.20 -1.19 -8.32
C ARG A 49 3.65 0.17 -7.80
N ILE A 50 4.53 0.85 -8.53
CA ILE A 50 5.01 2.16 -8.11
C ILE A 50 3.85 3.15 -8.04
N VAL A 51 3.01 3.18 -9.06
CA VAL A 51 1.88 4.11 -9.07
C VAL A 51 0.94 3.81 -7.91
N PHE A 52 0.66 2.54 -7.67
CA PHE A 52 -0.22 2.15 -6.58
C PHE A 52 0.35 2.59 -5.24
N GLU A 53 1.65 2.37 -5.02
CA GLU A 53 2.28 2.73 -3.76
C GLU A 53 2.34 4.23 -3.57
N LEU A 54 2.68 4.98 -4.61
CA LEU A 54 2.73 6.43 -4.51
C LEU A 54 1.36 7.00 -4.20
N ARG A 55 0.33 6.45 -4.78
CA ARG A 55 -1.01 6.96 -4.56
C ARG A 55 -1.53 6.59 -3.19
N HIS A 56 -1.40 5.33 -2.78
CA HIS A 56 -2.07 4.84 -1.58
C HIS A 56 -1.22 4.97 -0.33
N TYR A 57 0.09 4.82 -0.45
CA TYR A 57 0.95 4.94 0.74
C TYR A 57 1.45 6.35 0.93
N GLN A 58 1.76 7.05 -0.17
CA GLN A 58 2.30 8.41 -0.08
C GLN A 58 1.23 9.47 -0.23
N GLY A 59 0.04 9.09 -0.69
CA GLY A 59 -1.05 10.05 -0.84
C GLY A 59 -0.84 11.05 -1.95
N MET A 60 -0.01 10.72 -2.93
CA MET A 60 0.33 11.67 -4.00
C MET A 60 -0.80 11.80 -4.99
N ARG A 61 -0.90 12.99 -5.58
CA ARG A 61 -1.86 13.24 -6.63
C ARG A 61 -1.38 12.60 -7.93
N LEU A 62 -2.32 12.17 -8.76
CA LEU A 62 -1.99 11.51 -10.00
C LEU A 62 -1.10 12.38 -10.89
N ARG A 63 -1.33 13.68 -10.88
CA ARG A 63 -0.51 14.59 -11.65
C ARG A 63 0.95 14.53 -11.21
N ALA A 64 1.17 14.52 -9.90
CA ALA A 64 2.52 14.45 -9.38
C ALA A 64 3.16 13.10 -9.69
N ILE A 65 2.37 12.04 -9.63
CA ILE A 65 2.89 10.72 -9.97
C ILE A 65 3.31 10.68 -11.42
N GLY A 66 2.51 11.28 -12.30
CA GLY A 66 2.87 11.36 -13.70
C GLY A 66 4.18 12.08 -13.92
N GLU A 67 4.38 13.17 -13.17
CA GLU A 67 5.62 13.93 -13.30
C GLU A 67 6.82 13.12 -12.85
N ILE A 68 6.67 12.39 -11.74
CA ILE A 68 7.77 11.56 -11.24
C ILE A 68 8.13 10.48 -12.24
N LEU A 69 7.15 9.88 -12.87
CA LEU A 69 7.39 8.78 -13.79
C LEU A 69 7.59 9.26 -15.23
N ASP A 70 7.67 10.56 -15.43
CA ASP A 70 7.87 11.15 -16.74
C ASP A 70 6.79 10.69 -17.71
N THR A 71 5.55 10.79 -17.27
CA THR A 71 4.41 10.43 -18.09
C THR A 71 3.28 11.40 -17.81
N THR A 72 2.13 11.18 -18.43
CA THR A 72 1.00 12.07 -18.25
C THR A 72 0.16 11.65 -17.05
N GLU A 73 -0.66 12.61 -16.58
CA GLU A 73 -1.60 12.30 -15.51
C GLU A 73 -2.57 11.20 -15.96
N GLU A 74 -2.98 11.26 -17.22
CA GLU A 74 -3.90 10.27 -17.76
C GLU A 74 -3.27 8.88 -17.76
N ALA A 75 -2.01 8.79 -18.15
CA ALA A 75 -1.31 7.51 -18.14
C ALA A 75 -1.18 6.98 -16.74
N ALA A 76 -0.88 7.85 -15.78
CA ALA A 76 -0.80 7.44 -14.38
C ALA A 76 -2.15 6.95 -13.88
N LYS A 77 -3.23 7.65 -14.27
CA LYS A 77 -4.56 7.25 -13.87
C LYS A 77 -4.91 5.87 -14.41
N ASN A 78 -4.61 5.63 -15.68
CA ASN A 78 -4.89 4.33 -16.29
C ASN A 78 -4.07 3.22 -15.64
N CYS A 79 -2.83 3.54 -15.32
CA CYS A 79 -1.96 2.59 -14.63
C CYS A 79 -2.52 2.24 -13.25
N LEU A 80 -2.97 3.25 -12.53
CA LEU A 80 -3.58 3.03 -11.22
C LEU A 80 -4.84 2.20 -11.33
N PHE A 81 -5.62 2.44 -12.37
CA PHE A 81 -6.84 1.67 -12.57
C PHE A 81 -6.52 0.18 -12.74
N ARG A 82 -5.53 -0.12 -13.57
CA ARG A 82 -5.15 -1.52 -13.78
C ARG A 82 -4.61 -2.14 -12.49
N ALA A 83 -3.81 -1.38 -11.74
CA ALA A 83 -3.28 -1.86 -10.48
C ALA A 83 -4.41 -2.16 -9.51
N THR A 84 -5.38 -1.25 -9.42
CA THR A 84 -6.50 -1.43 -8.52
C THR A 84 -7.31 -2.66 -8.87
N GLN A 85 -7.52 -2.90 -10.18
CA GLN A 85 -8.25 -4.08 -10.61
C GLN A 85 -7.54 -5.35 -10.17
N LYS A 86 -6.23 -5.39 -10.33
CA LYS A 86 -5.47 -6.56 -9.93
C LYS A 86 -5.49 -6.76 -8.42
N MET A 87 -5.41 -5.66 -7.66
CA MET A 87 -5.48 -5.76 -6.21
C MET A 87 -6.84 -6.28 -5.77
N ARG A 88 -7.91 -5.80 -6.39
CA ARG A 88 -9.24 -6.27 -6.04
C ARG A 88 -9.38 -7.76 -6.33
N ALA A 89 -8.86 -8.20 -7.44
CA ALA A 89 -8.93 -9.62 -7.78
C ALA A 89 -8.19 -10.46 -6.73
N GLY A 90 -7.02 -9.98 -6.30
CA GLY A 90 -6.23 -10.71 -5.34
C GLY A 90 -6.80 -10.71 -3.94
N LEU A 91 -7.59 -9.68 -3.61
CA LEU A 91 -8.15 -9.52 -2.27
C LEU A 91 -9.64 -9.79 -2.22
N GLY A 92 -10.19 -10.39 -3.24
CA GLY A 92 -11.64 -10.54 -3.34
C GLY A 92 -12.27 -11.29 -2.18
N ASP A 93 -11.53 -12.20 -1.58
CA ASP A 93 -12.05 -12.99 -0.48
C ASP A 93 -12.21 -12.17 0.80
N PHE A 94 -11.61 -10.99 0.85
CA PHE A 94 -11.62 -10.15 2.03
C PHE A 94 -12.51 -8.93 1.91
N VAL A 95 -13.18 -8.75 0.79
CA VAL A 95 -14.02 -7.55 0.59
C VAL A 95 -15.46 -7.90 0.27
#